data_a91c5aeb37027ccb29b30d159d6ffe6a
#
_entry.id   a91c5aeb37027ccb29b30d159d6ffe6a
#
_cell.length_a   1.000
_cell.length_b   1.000
_cell.length_c   1.000
_cell.angle_alpha   90.00
_cell.angle_beta   90.00
_cell.angle_gamma   90.00
#
_symmetry.space_group_name_H-M   'P 1'
#
loop_
_entity.id
_entity.type
_entity.pdbx_description
1 polymer ?
#
loop_
_entity_poly.entity_id
_entity_poly.type
_entity_poly.pdbx_seq_one_letter_code
_entity_poly.pdbx_strand_id
1 'polypeptide(L)'
;MKLLTLMQKHKFGTRFGTVSALFLSVTASLTVFSASAGAFSLTPASAVLQNTQPFTESVPVEKVNVKINGASPSFTYAPFISGDHTLIPLRAVMENLGCKVEWIESSQSIIITSADKKITLVIDSDEMTVNGEKKKIPASAILVGEVTYVPLRAVSESLDATVGWDEATQTAGIYSHARNHTLTLGNCTVAIGQSLASFTSTHGLPTYSVLGENGLLWHVYANPSAFLTVASDGGIICAYYTNTPGFSTAEGLQYGAAAPTDGRQYEYMHTGHINVHKYYDTIDKQLCAVYVAADSYYNLHDINAALAGEARMGLDILNAFRAANHLSALTWDDAAAVCSADHAEYMADIGELTHTGVAGESAIQRYQYYNPGFRWQSWGENICAGAKNIFTCMNGWRNSRQHRTIMLSDKKYAGIGMVYRPHGVYNYSAAMLVLK
;
A
#
# COMPACT_ATOMS: atom_id res chain seq x y z
N MET A 1 9.85 -36.31 33.20
CA MET A 1 8.92 -35.42 33.89
C MET A 1 8.97 -33.97 33.41
N LYS A 2 10.16 -33.40 33.12
CA LYS A 2 10.26 -32.03 32.55
C LYS A 2 9.70 -31.90 31.13
N LEU A 3 9.80 -32.93 30.29
CA LEU A 3 9.29 -32.93 28.91
C LEU A 3 7.76 -32.90 28.84
N LEU A 4 7.09 -33.60 29.76
CA LEU A 4 5.61 -33.62 29.80
C LEU A 4 5.03 -32.24 30.25
N THR A 5 5.77 -31.50 31.06
CA THR A 5 5.34 -30.19 31.55
C THR A 5 5.50 -29.12 30.49
N LEU A 6 6.48 -29.22 29.58
CA LEU A 6 6.63 -28.34 28.42
C LEU A 6 5.54 -28.61 27.37
N MET A 7 5.27 -29.90 27.10
CA MET A 7 4.18 -30.28 26.19
C MET A 7 2.78 -29.87 26.68
N GLN A 8 2.59 -29.80 28.02
CA GLN A 8 1.32 -29.32 28.58
C GLN A 8 1.18 -27.79 28.57
N LYS A 9 2.27 -27.05 28.53
CA LYS A 9 2.22 -25.58 28.36
C LYS A 9 1.93 -25.17 26.92
N HIS A 10 2.26 -25.99 25.94
CA HIS A 10 1.93 -25.80 24.51
C HIS A 10 0.68 -26.57 24.07
N LYS A 11 -0.13 -27.08 24.98
CA LYS A 11 -1.51 -27.45 24.64
C LYS A 11 -2.28 -26.17 24.44
N PHE A 12 -2.23 -25.69 23.22
CA PHE A 12 -3.16 -24.69 22.72
C PHE A 12 -4.57 -25.09 23.11
N GLY A 13 -5.19 -24.24 23.91
CA GLY A 13 -6.63 -24.27 24.05
C GLY A 13 -7.20 -24.14 22.64
N THR A 14 -7.89 -25.18 22.22
CA THR A 14 -8.74 -25.21 21.03
C THR A 14 -9.77 -24.09 21.13
N ARG A 15 -9.38 -22.89 20.81
CA ARG A 15 -10.29 -21.86 20.31
C ARG A 15 -10.18 -21.91 18.79
N PHE A 16 -10.78 -22.93 18.21
CA PHE A 16 -11.33 -22.81 16.88
C PHE A 16 -12.43 -21.75 16.95
N GLY A 17 -12.03 -20.49 16.94
CA GLY A 17 -12.86 -19.47 16.37
C GLY A 17 -12.89 -19.80 14.89
N THR A 18 -14.01 -20.30 14.41
CA THR A 18 -14.35 -20.33 13.00
C THR A 18 -14.09 -18.93 12.45
N VAL A 19 -12.98 -18.75 11.77
CA VAL A 19 -12.78 -17.61 10.88
C VAL A 19 -13.70 -17.90 9.70
N SER A 20 -14.97 -17.52 9.87
CA SER A 20 -15.87 -17.37 8.74
C SER A 20 -15.24 -16.32 7.86
N ALA A 21 -14.68 -16.78 6.75
CA ALA A 21 -14.36 -15.90 5.64
C ALA A 21 -15.66 -15.22 5.22
N LEU A 22 -15.83 -13.98 5.63
CA LEU A 22 -16.92 -13.14 5.17
C LEU A 22 -16.62 -12.80 3.69
N PHE A 23 -17.05 -13.69 2.81
CA PHE A 23 -17.23 -13.34 1.41
C PHE A 23 -18.40 -12.34 1.36
N LEU A 24 -18.09 -11.04 1.31
CA LEU A 24 -19.07 -10.04 0.91
C LEU A 24 -19.32 -10.23 -0.59
N SER A 25 -20.31 -11.06 -0.93
CA SER A 25 -20.89 -11.05 -2.26
C SER A 25 -21.80 -9.84 -2.35
N VAL A 26 -21.34 -8.79 -3.02
CA VAL A 26 -22.20 -7.68 -3.44
C VAL A 26 -23.05 -8.17 -4.59
N THR A 27 -24.23 -8.67 -4.29
CA THR A 27 -25.29 -8.86 -5.28
C THR A 27 -25.96 -7.51 -5.51
N ALA A 28 -25.66 -6.88 -6.64
CA ALA A 28 -26.40 -5.72 -7.12
C ALA A 28 -27.80 -6.17 -7.49
N SER A 29 -28.79 -5.85 -6.66
CA SER A 29 -30.20 -5.99 -6.99
C SER A 29 -30.63 -4.82 -7.85
N LEU A 30 -30.82 -5.07 -9.13
CA LEU A 30 -31.44 -4.13 -10.07
C LEU A 30 -32.96 -4.05 -9.75
N THR A 31 -33.41 -3.01 -9.06
CA THR A 31 -34.82 -2.69 -8.97
C THR A 31 -35.19 -1.77 -10.12
N VAL A 32 -35.94 -2.34 -11.04
CA VAL A 32 -36.58 -1.57 -12.14
C VAL A 32 -37.79 -0.83 -11.57
N PHE A 33 -37.72 0.51 -11.49
CA PHE A 33 -38.87 1.33 -11.23
C PHE A 33 -39.53 1.70 -12.57
N SER A 34 -40.77 1.22 -12.80
CA SER A 34 -41.63 1.69 -13.87
C SER A 34 -42.30 3.00 -13.47
N ALA A 35 -42.00 4.07 -14.17
CA ALA A 35 -42.65 5.36 -14.00
C ALA A 35 -43.92 5.40 -14.84
N SER A 36 -45.06 5.54 -14.19
CA SER A 36 -46.34 5.86 -14.85
C SER A 36 -46.42 7.35 -15.14
N ALA A 37 -46.75 7.69 -16.38
CA ALA A 37 -46.96 9.05 -16.84
C ALA A 37 -48.23 9.63 -16.23
N GLY A 38 -48.10 10.71 -15.48
CA GLY A 38 -49.21 11.56 -15.07
C GLY A 38 -49.00 12.98 -15.62
N ALA A 39 -49.95 13.42 -16.46
CA ALA A 39 -49.97 14.76 -17.05
C ALA A 39 -50.22 15.84 -15.99
N PHE A 40 -49.36 16.87 -15.96
CA PHE A 40 -49.67 18.11 -15.22
C PHE A 40 -49.85 19.29 -16.14
N SER A 41 -51.01 19.95 -15.95
CA SER A 41 -51.45 21.15 -16.62
C SER A 41 -50.79 22.38 -16.02
N LEU A 42 -50.31 23.28 -16.86
CA LEU A 42 -49.77 24.58 -16.48
C LEU A 42 -50.88 25.63 -16.42
N THR A 43 -51.01 26.31 -15.29
CA THR A 43 -51.68 27.62 -15.21
C THR A 43 -50.72 28.65 -14.62
N PRO A 44 -50.60 29.86 -15.15
CA PRO A 44 -49.72 30.89 -14.64
C PRO A 44 -50.41 31.71 -13.54
N ALA A 45 -49.73 31.94 -12.44
CA ALA A 45 -50.11 32.97 -11.47
C ALA A 45 -48.89 33.81 -11.10
N SER A 46 -48.95 35.07 -11.51
CA SER A 46 -48.06 36.13 -11.03
C SER A 46 -48.36 36.44 -9.57
N ALA A 47 -47.36 36.42 -8.70
CA ALA A 47 -47.36 37.15 -7.44
C ALA A 47 -45.93 37.52 -7.05
N VAL A 48 -45.67 38.81 -7.12
CA VAL A 48 -44.49 39.45 -6.51
C VAL A 48 -44.69 39.41 -4.99
N LEU A 49 -43.80 38.75 -4.25
CA LEU A 49 -43.60 39.02 -2.85
C LEU A 49 -42.10 38.98 -2.54
N GLN A 50 -41.60 40.16 -2.20
CA GLN A 50 -40.35 40.35 -1.50
C GLN A 50 -40.38 39.57 -0.17
N ASN A 51 -39.50 38.62 0.00
CA ASN A 51 -39.22 38.07 1.32
C ASN A 51 -37.70 37.89 1.48
N THR A 52 -37.11 38.88 2.13
CA THR A 52 -35.74 38.81 2.64
C THR A 52 -35.73 37.95 3.90
N GLN A 53 -35.52 36.67 3.73
CA GLN A 53 -35.12 35.79 4.83
C GLN A 53 -33.68 35.31 4.53
N PRO A 54 -32.82 35.27 5.52
CA PRO A 54 -31.46 34.73 5.31
C PRO A 54 -31.56 33.23 5.01
N PHE A 55 -30.98 32.85 3.88
CA PHE A 55 -30.81 31.44 3.52
C PHE A 55 -29.98 30.73 4.60
N THR A 56 -30.63 30.04 5.50
CA THR A 56 -30.06 29.04 6.40
C THR A 56 -30.55 27.65 5.99
N GLU A 57 -30.35 27.28 4.76
CA GLU A 57 -30.28 25.85 4.43
C GLU A 57 -28.83 25.44 4.55
N SER A 58 -28.53 24.73 5.63
CA SER A 58 -27.30 23.98 5.74
C SER A 58 -27.39 22.83 4.73
N VAL A 59 -26.88 23.07 3.53
CA VAL A 59 -26.54 21.98 2.60
C VAL A 59 -25.67 21.01 3.41
N PRO A 60 -25.96 19.70 3.47
CA PRO A 60 -25.08 18.77 4.11
C PRO A 60 -23.72 18.87 3.42
N VAL A 61 -22.75 19.48 4.05
CA VAL A 61 -21.39 19.55 3.51
C VAL A 61 -20.85 18.13 3.62
N GLU A 62 -20.76 17.43 2.52
CA GLU A 62 -20.13 16.11 2.49
C GLU A 62 -18.71 16.24 3.06
N LYS A 63 -18.46 15.47 4.10
CA LYS A 63 -17.19 15.55 4.83
C LYS A 63 -16.08 14.96 3.96
N VAL A 64 -15.19 15.83 3.47
CA VAL A 64 -14.01 15.44 2.73
C VAL A 64 -12.87 15.11 3.71
N ASN A 65 -12.29 13.93 3.57
CA ASN A 65 -11.06 13.55 4.24
C ASN A 65 -9.88 13.98 3.37
N VAL A 66 -8.83 14.52 3.98
CA VAL A 66 -7.60 14.89 3.26
C VAL A 66 -6.43 14.19 3.91
N LYS A 67 -5.60 13.54 3.09
CA LYS A 67 -4.31 12.97 3.48
C LYS A 67 -3.20 13.69 2.74
N ILE A 68 -2.18 14.11 3.48
CA ILE A 68 -1.00 14.76 2.93
C ILE A 68 0.21 13.89 3.28
N ASN A 69 0.86 13.33 2.27
CA ASN A 69 1.99 12.41 2.43
C ASN A 69 1.69 11.25 3.40
N GLY A 70 0.44 10.76 3.41
CA GLY A 70 -0.05 9.70 4.28
C GLY A 70 -0.56 10.16 5.66
N ALA A 71 -0.24 11.37 6.10
CA ALA A 71 -0.77 11.92 7.34
C ALA A 71 -2.16 12.54 7.15
N SER A 72 -3.01 12.46 8.18
CA SER A 72 -4.32 13.14 8.22
C SER A 72 -4.19 14.43 9.06
N PRO A 73 -4.00 15.59 8.42
CA PRO A 73 -3.86 16.84 9.15
C PRO A 73 -5.18 17.25 9.79
N SER A 74 -5.08 17.92 10.93
CA SER A 74 -6.24 18.56 11.55
C SER A 74 -6.54 19.89 10.87
N PHE A 75 -7.79 20.11 10.51
CA PHE A 75 -8.27 21.37 9.93
C PHE A 75 -9.16 22.11 10.92
N THR A 76 -8.86 23.37 11.19
CA THR A 76 -9.77 24.28 11.92
C THR A 76 -11.03 24.53 11.12
N TYR A 77 -10.89 24.59 9.79
CA TYR A 77 -11.97 24.78 8.83
C TYR A 77 -11.96 23.60 7.85
N ALA A 78 -13.10 22.90 7.73
CA ALA A 78 -13.16 21.67 6.96
C ALA A 78 -13.05 21.93 5.45
N PRO A 79 -12.38 21.05 4.69
CA PRO A 79 -12.52 20.96 3.25
C PRO A 79 -13.97 20.61 2.86
N PHE A 80 -14.42 21.05 1.69
CA PHE A 80 -15.76 20.72 1.19
C PHE A 80 -15.79 20.60 -0.33
N ILE A 81 -16.84 19.96 -0.85
CA ILE A 81 -17.08 19.83 -2.28
C ILE A 81 -17.99 20.98 -2.71
N SER A 82 -17.63 21.66 -3.80
CA SER A 82 -18.42 22.68 -4.47
C SER A 82 -18.49 22.37 -5.97
N GLY A 83 -19.65 21.98 -6.45
CA GLY A 83 -19.77 21.38 -7.79
C GLY A 83 -18.90 20.13 -7.88
N ASP A 84 -18.08 20.01 -8.92
CA ASP A 84 -17.17 18.88 -9.13
C ASP A 84 -15.78 19.10 -8.53
N HIS A 85 -15.61 20.08 -7.63
CA HIS A 85 -14.32 20.47 -7.12
C HIS A 85 -14.23 20.39 -5.60
N THR A 86 -13.17 19.77 -5.11
CA THR A 86 -12.81 19.81 -3.70
C THR A 86 -12.11 21.13 -3.40
N LEU A 87 -12.71 21.94 -2.56
CA LEU A 87 -12.17 23.18 -2.03
C LEU A 87 -11.52 22.94 -0.67
N ILE A 88 -10.30 23.40 -0.52
CA ILE A 88 -9.50 23.20 0.71
C ILE A 88 -9.14 24.54 1.34
N PRO A 89 -9.05 24.59 2.69
CA PRO A 89 -8.48 25.75 3.37
C PRO A 89 -6.99 25.84 3.01
N LEU A 90 -6.65 26.83 2.18
CA LEU A 90 -5.38 26.93 1.48
C LEU A 90 -4.18 26.83 2.42
N ARG A 91 -4.14 27.66 3.46
CA ARG A 91 -2.98 27.79 4.34
C ARG A 91 -2.64 26.44 5.00
N ALA A 92 -3.64 25.77 5.57
CA ALA A 92 -3.44 24.53 6.27
C ALA A 92 -2.85 23.43 5.37
N VAL A 93 -3.26 23.35 4.10
CA VAL A 93 -2.74 22.36 3.18
C VAL A 93 -1.36 22.74 2.67
N MET A 94 -1.16 23.99 2.26
CA MET A 94 0.11 24.44 1.70
C MET A 94 1.26 24.41 2.70
N GLU A 95 1.01 24.77 3.96
CA GLU A 95 2.01 24.67 5.03
C GLU A 95 2.39 23.22 5.35
N ASN A 96 1.42 22.28 5.31
CA ASN A 96 1.70 20.85 5.42
C ASN A 96 2.48 20.29 4.21
N LEU A 97 2.46 20.97 3.06
CA LEU A 97 3.30 20.66 1.91
C LEU A 97 4.66 21.40 1.95
N GLY A 98 4.97 22.07 3.05
CA GLY A 98 6.25 22.80 3.25
C GLY A 98 6.32 24.15 2.55
N CYS A 99 5.18 24.71 2.13
CA CYS A 99 5.12 26.00 1.47
C CYS A 99 4.88 27.14 2.46
N LYS A 100 5.42 28.32 2.14
CA LYS A 100 5.07 29.57 2.81
C LYS A 100 3.87 30.22 2.13
N VAL A 101 2.89 30.69 2.92
CA VAL A 101 1.68 31.34 2.40
C VAL A 101 1.59 32.77 2.93
N GLU A 102 1.52 33.74 2.03
CA GLU A 102 1.41 35.17 2.32
C GLU A 102 0.10 35.72 1.72
N TRP A 103 -0.58 36.59 2.47
CA TRP A 103 -1.74 37.34 2.02
C TRP A 103 -1.35 38.79 1.71
N ILE A 104 -1.79 39.30 0.57
CA ILE A 104 -1.55 40.70 0.15
C ILE A 104 -2.91 41.40 0.08
N GLU A 105 -3.22 42.16 1.12
CA GLU A 105 -4.53 42.83 1.31
C GLU A 105 -4.86 43.76 0.14
N SER A 106 -3.89 44.59 -0.30
CA SER A 106 -4.09 45.64 -1.31
C SER A 106 -4.51 45.10 -2.68
N SER A 107 -4.17 43.85 -3.00
CA SER A 107 -4.51 43.19 -4.28
C SER A 107 -5.40 41.99 -4.08
N GLN A 108 -5.85 41.70 -2.86
CA GLN A 108 -6.62 40.52 -2.50
C GLN A 108 -6.03 39.23 -3.12
N SER A 109 -4.71 39.09 -2.98
CA SER A 109 -3.98 38.00 -3.58
C SER A 109 -3.22 37.17 -2.54
N ILE A 110 -3.04 35.91 -2.87
CA ILE A 110 -2.28 34.93 -2.08
C ILE A 110 -1.02 34.57 -2.84
N ILE A 111 0.11 34.61 -2.14
CA ILE A 111 1.39 34.13 -2.64
C ILE A 111 1.76 32.86 -1.91
N ILE A 112 1.97 31.76 -2.66
CA ILE A 112 2.48 30.50 -2.16
C ILE A 112 3.90 30.34 -2.68
N THR A 113 4.83 30.07 -1.78
CA THR A 113 6.26 29.90 -2.12
C THR A 113 6.75 28.56 -1.62
N SER A 114 7.28 27.73 -2.52
CA SER A 114 8.07 26.54 -2.22
C SER A 114 9.55 26.80 -2.55
N ALA A 115 10.39 25.76 -2.49
CA ALA A 115 11.83 25.89 -2.78
C ALA A 115 12.11 26.39 -4.22
N ASP A 116 11.28 26.00 -5.18
CA ASP A 116 11.49 26.21 -6.61
C ASP A 116 10.29 26.85 -7.32
N LYS A 117 9.17 27.07 -6.60
CA LYS A 117 7.93 27.60 -7.20
C LYS A 117 7.34 28.75 -6.43
N LYS A 118 6.82 29.70 -7.18
CA LYS A 118 6.01 30.80 -6.68
C LYS A 118 4.67 30.80 -7.41
N ILE A 119 3.60 30.61 -6.65
CA ILE A 119 2.22 30.65 -7.16
C ILE A 119 1.54 31.88 -6.62
N THR A 120 0.80 32.60 -7.49
CA THR A 120 -0.03 33.71 -7.08
C THR A 120 -1.48 33.44 -7.52
N LEU A 121 -2.39 33.59 -6.58
CA LEU A 121 -3.84 33.49 -6.77
C LEU A 121 -4.47 34.84 -6.40
N VAL A 122 -5.53 35.21 -7.09
CA VAL A 122 -6.37 36.38 -6.76
C VAL A 122 -7.76 35.86 -6.39
N ILE A 123 -8.37 36.43 -5.36
CA ILE A 123 -9.74 36.05 -4.96
C ILE A 123 -10.68 36.33 -6.13
N ASP A 124 -11.67 35.43 -6.32
CA ASP A 124 -12.67 35.44 -7.39
C ASP A 124 -12.13 35.32 -8.82
N SER A 125 -10.81 35.05 -8.97
CA SER A 125 -10.20 34.79 -10.27
C SER A 125 -10.13 33.29 -10.57
N ASP A 126 -10.45 32.93 -11.81
CA ASP A 126 -10.23 31.58 -12.38
C ASP A 126 -8.83 31.42 -13.02
N GLU A 127 -7.93 32.36 -12.74
CA GLU A 127 -6.54 32.31 -13.17
C GLU A 127 -5.61 32.33 -11.96
N MET A 128 -4.50 31.60 -12.06
CA MET A 128 -3.34 31.70 -11.18
C MET A 128 -2.08 31.94 -12.01
N THR A 129 -1.00 32.38 -11.37
CA THR A 129 0.32 32.39 -12.00
C THR A 129 1.23 31.38 -11.29
N VAL A 130 2.04 30.68 -12.07
CA VAL A 130 3.08 29.76 -11.58
C VAL A 130 4.41 30.24 -12.16
N ASN A 131 5.33 30.71 -11.33
CA ASN A 131 6.61 31.32 -11.75
C ASN A 131 6.43 32.43 -12.80
N GLY A 132 5.31 33.19 -12.72
CA GLY A 132 4.97 34.27 -13.66
C GLY A 132 4.16 33.87 -14.88
N GLU A 133 4.01 32.58 -15.16
CA GLU A 133 3.19 32.08 -16.23
C GLU A 133 1.72 31.93 -15.79
N LYS A 134 0.78 32.45 -16.59
CA LYS A 134 -0.67 32.35 -16.32
C LYS A 134 -1.18 30.96 -16.62
N LYS A 135 -2.03 30.47 -15.73
CA LYS A 135 -2.71 29.17 -15.85
C LYS A 135 -4.15 29.29 -15.40
N LYS A 136 -5.10 28.81 -16.21
CA LYS A 136 -6.49 28.67 -15.79
C LYS A 136 -6.67 27.60 -14.73
N ILE A 137 -7.53 27.86 -13.76
CA ILE A 137 -7.95 26.94 -12.73
C ILE A 137 -9.45 26.63 -12.86
N PRO A 138 -9.88 25.41 -12.51
CA PRO A 138 -11.25 24.96 -12.76
C PRO A 138 -12.31 25.64 -11.89
N ALA A 139 -11.90 26.27 -10.78
CA ALA A 139 -12.74 27.09 -9.92
C ALA A 139 -11.90 28.21 -9.30
N SER A 140 -12.50 29.33 -9.03
CA SER A 140 -11.84 30.49 -8.44
C SER A 140 -11.42 30.23 -6.99
N ALA A 141 -10.36 30.91 -6.56
CA ALA A 141 -10.06 31.04 -5.13
C ALA A 141 -11.16 31.90 -4.49
N ILE A 142 -11.75 31.43 -3.40
CA ILE A 142 -12.84 32.14 -2.71
C ILE A 142 -12.49 32.41 -1.26
N LEU A 143 -13.06 33.48 -0.70
CA LEU A 143 -12.99 33.80 0.71
C LEU A 143 -14.30 33.44 1.40
N VAL A 144 -14.25 32.52 2.38
CA VAL A 144 -15.37 32.13 3.22
C VAL A 144 -15.07 32.55 4.66
N GLY A 145 -15.71 33.60 5.13
CA GLY A 145 -15.28 34.26 6.38
C GLY A 145 -13.88 34.84 6.22
N GLU A 146 -12.96 34.43 7.06
CA GLU A 146 -11.53 34.83 7.03
C GLU A 146 -10.62 33.78 6.39
N VAL A 147 -11.19 32.74 5.76
CA VAL A 147 -10.45 31.60 5.22
C VAL A 147 -10.51 31.57 3.72
N THR A 148 -9.34 31.53 3.08
CA THR A 148 -9.24 31.32 1.64
C THR A 148 -9.34 29.85 1.31
N TYR A 149 -10.26 29.51 0.41
CA TYR A 149 -10.44 28.20 -0.17
C TYR A 149 -9.98 28.18 -1.63
N VAL A 150 -9.35 27.11 -2.04
CA VAL A 150 -8.84 26.93 -3.40
C VAL A 150 -9.13 25.52 -3.93
N PRO A 151 -9.23 25.33 -5.26
CA PRO A 151 -9.33 24.01 -5.85
C PRO A 151 -8.08 23.19 -5.53
N LEU A 152 -8.29 22.12 -4.75
CA LEU A 152 -7.21 21.24 -4.25
C LEU A 152 -6.24 20.82 -5.35
N ARG A 153 -6.75 20.19 -6.39
CA ARG A 153 -5.95 19.58 -7.46
C ARG A 153 -5.10 20.62 -8.19
N ALA A 154 -5.71 21.73 -8.62
CA ALA A 154 -5.01 22.71 -9.42
C ALA A 154 -3.81 23.32 -8.71
N VAL A 155 -3.95 23.64 -7.43
CA VAL A 155 -2.86 24.25 -6.65
C VAL A 155 -1.80 23.21 -6.27
N SER A 156 -2.21 22.04 -5.81
CA SER A 156 -1.27 20.98 -5.40
C SER A 156 -0.45 20.44 -6.59
N GLU A 157 -1.08 20.21 -7.75
CA GLU A 157 -0.37 19.77 -8.95
C GLU A 157 0.58 20.83 -9.52
N SER A 158 0.32 22.11 -9.25
CA SER A 158 1.25 23.19 -9.61
C SER A 158 2.50 23.22 -8.75
N LEU A 159 2.49 22.53 -7.61
CA LEU A 159 3.63 22.24 -6.74
C LEU A 159 4.26 20.87 -7.02
N ASP A 160 3.97 20.25 -8.17
CA ASP A 160 4.41 18.91 -8.56
C ASP A 160 3.96 17.77 -7.61
N ALA A 161 2.92 18.04 -6.82
CA ALA A 161 2.27 16.98 -6.05
C ALA A 161 1.33 16.14 -6.96
N THR A 162 1.16 14.87 -6.61
CA THR A 162 0.11 14.02 -7.18
C THR A 162 -1.12 14.08 -6.29
N VAL A 163 -2.31 14.18 -6.90
CA VAL A 163 -3.58 14.24 -6.20
C VAL A 163 -4.48 13.10 -6.66
N GLY A 164 -4.76 12.16 -5.76
CA GLY A 164 -5.75 11.11 -5.94
C GLY A 164 -7.07 11.44 -5.24
N TRP A 165 -8.16 10.82 -5.69
CA TRP A 165 -9.47 10.90 -5.07
C TRP A 165 -10.07 9.50 -4.96
N ASP A 166 -10.56 9.16 -3.78
CA ASP A 166 -11.35 7.96 -3.54
C ASP A 166 -12.78 8.33 -3.18
N GLU A 167 -13.69 7.97 -4.09
CA GLU A 167 -15.12 8.24 -3.95
C GLU A 167 -15.76 7.47 -2.78
N ALA A 168 -15.33 6.23 -2.53
CA ALA A 168 -15.93 5.38 -1.52
C ALA A 168 -15.67 5.88 -0.08
N THR A 169 -14.51 6.48 0.16
CA THR A 169 -14.11 7.02 1.46
C THR A 169 -14.16 8.54 1.52
N GLN A 170 -14.53 9.21 0.40
CA GLN A 170 -14.49 10.66 0.24
C GLN A 170 -13.12 11.24 0.65
N THR A 171 -12.04 10.59 0.19
CA THR A 171 -10.68 10.93 0.59
C THR A 171 -9.89 11.50 -0.57
N ALA A 172 -9.32 12.69 -0.38
CA ALA A 172 -8.29 13.27 -1.25
C ALA A 172 -6.90 12.96 -0.67
N GLY A 173 -6.06 12.27 -1.45
CA GLY A 173 -4.65 12.02 -1.12
C GLY A 173 -3.74 12.97 -1.91
N ILE A 174 -2.88 13.71 -1.20
CA ILE A 174 -1.90 14.61 -1.78
C ILE A 174 -0.51 14.08 -1.44
N TYR A 175 0.29 13.78 -2.46
CA TYR A 175 1.64 13.29 -2.28
C TYR A 175 2.64 14.21 -3.01
N SER A 176 3.44 14.92 -2.23
CA SER A 176 4.51 15.78 -2.76
C SER A 176 5.64 14.90 -3.33
N HIS A 177 6.28 15.39 -4.38
CA HIS A 177 7.40 14.70 -5.07
C HIS A 177 7.06 13.33 -5.67
N ALA A 178 5.79 12.91 -5.69
CA ALA A 178 5.39 11.57 -6.13
C ALA A 178 5.46 11.35 -7.65
N ARG A 179 5.46 12.41 -8.45
CA ARG A 179 5.52 12.31 -9.93
C ARG A 179 6.77 11.61 -10.46
N ASN A 180 7.87 11.66 -9.69
CA ASN A 180 9.12 11.02 -10.07
C ASN A 180 9.18 9.54 -9.68
N HIS A 181 8.16 9.02 -8.95
CA HIS A 181 8.12 7.66 -8.42
C HIS A 181 7.02 6.84 -9.11
N THR A 182 7.16 6.71 -10.43
CA THR A 182 6.29 5.90 -11.27
C THR A 182 7.03 4.64 -11.69
N LEU A 183 6.39 3.49 -11.50
CA LEU A 183 6.88 2.19 -11.98
C LEU A 183 6.19 1.83 -13.28
N THR A 184 6.95 1.31 -14.24
CA THR A 184 6.45 0.67 -15.45
C THR A 184 6.88 -0.79 -15.46
N LEU A 185 5.93 -1.69 -15.70
CA LEU A 185 6.14 -3.13 -15.86
C LEU A 185 5.30 -3.64 -17.03
N GLY A 186 5.92 -3.84 -18.18
CA GLY A 186 5.20 -4.13 -19.41
C GLY A 186 4.24 -2.99 -19.78
N ASN A 187 2.95 -3.31 -19.90
CA ASN A 187 1.89 -2.32 -20.16
C ASN A 187 1.27 -1.74 -18.88
N CYS A 188 1.74 -2.15 -17.71
CA CYS A 188 1.25 -1.65 -16.44
C CYS A 188 2.11 -0.48 -15.98
N THR A 189 1.46 0.62 -15.59
CA THR A 189 2.10 1.77 -14.97
C THR A 189 1.39 2.10 -13.68
N VAL A 190 2.15 2.23 -12.59
CA VAL A 190 1.63 2.62 -11.28
C VAL A 190 2.41 3.81 -10.73
N ALA A 191 1.71 4.75 -10.11
CA ALA A 191 2.29 5.93 -9.47
C ALA A 191 1.80 6.07 -8.02
N ILE A 192 2.68 6.54 -7.15
CA ILE A 192 2.28 7.00 -5.81
C ILE A 192 1.31 8.17 -5.97
N GLY A 193 0.22 8.17 -5.20
CA GLY A 193 -0.84 9.17 -5.27
C GLY A 193 -1.91 8.90 -6.32
N GLN A 194 -1.79 7.84 -7.11
CA GLN A 194 -2.84 7.42 -8.05
C GLN A 194 -4.03 6.83 -7.29
N SER A 195 -5.25 7.08 -7.77
CA SER A 195 -6.44 6.40 -7.26
C SER A 195 -6.38 4.89 -7.54
N LEU A 196 -6.59 4.08 -6.52
CA LEU A 196 -6.68 2.62 -6.66
C LEU A 196 -7.83 2.22 -7.59
N ALA A 197 -8.98 2.90 -7.52
CA ALA A 197 -10.12 2.65 -8.40
C ALA A 197 -9.75 2.90 -9.87
N SER A 198 -9.03 3.99 -10.16
CA SER A 198 -8.53 4.27 -11.51
C SER A 198 -7.51 3.21 -11.97
N PHE A 199 -6.58 2.81 -11.11
CA PHE A 199 -5.62 1.76 -11.40
C PHE A 199 -6.32 0.42 -11.71
N THR A 200 -7.26 0.03 -10.85
CA THR A 200 -8.04 -1.21 -11.00
C THR A 200 -8.91 -1.21 -12.26
N SER A 201 -9.52 -0.06 -12.60
CA SER A 201 -10.30 0.10 -13.83
C SER A 201 -9.47 -0.15 -15.09
N THR A 202 -8.18 0.20 -15.06
CA THR A 202 -7.27 0.06 -16.20
C THR A 202 -6.62 -1.32 -16.25
N HIS A 203 -6.24 -1.88 -15.10
CA HIS A 203 -5.40 -3.09 -15.01
C HIS A 203 -6.13 -4.33 -14.47
N GLY A 204 -7.43 -4.19 -14.14
CA GLY A 204 -8.24 -5.27 -13.57
C GLY A 204 -8.17 -5.33 -12.05
N LEU A 205 -8.96 -6.24 -11.47
CA LEU A 205 -8.99 -6.48 -10.04
C LEU A 205 -7.71 -7.19 -9.56
N PRO A 206 -7.27 -6.94 -8.32
CA PRO A 206 -6.17 -7.70 -7.74
C PRO A 206 -6.53 -9.18 -7.62
N THR A 207 -5.53 -10.04 -7.68
CA THR A 207 -5.69 -11.49 -7.46
C THR A 207 -6.21 -11.76 -6.05
N TYR A 208 -5.73 -11.00 -5.08
CA TYR A 208 -6.20 -10.94 -3.69
C TYR A 208 -5.65 -9.68 -3.00
N SER A 209 -6.12 -9.41 -1.78
CA SER A 209 -5.58 -8.32 -0.95
C SER A 209 -5.28 -8.82 0.46
N VAL A 210 -4.22 -8.29 1.06
CA VAL A 210 -3.78 -8.63 2.41
C VAL A 210 -3.36 -7.39 3.19
N LEU A 211 -3.53 -7.43 4.50
CA LEU A 211 -3.00 -6.41 5.39
C LEU A 211 -1.49 -6.63 5.56
N GLY A 212 -0.68 -5.59 5.42
CA GLY A 212 0.75 -5.61 5.68
C GLY A 212 1.09 -5.16 7.11
N GLU A 213 2.33 -5.41 7.52
CA GLU A 213 2.84 -5.08 8.87
C GLU A 213 2.80 -3.58 9.18
N ASN A 214 2.79 -2.75 8.15
CA ASN A 214 2.67 -1.30 8.24
C ASN A 214 1.21 -0.81 8.30
N GLY A 215 0.21 -1.70 8.35
CA GLY A 215 -1.21 -1.39 8.38
C GLY A 215 -1.82 -1.01 7.06
N LEU A 216 -1.05 -1.03 5.98
CA LEU A 216 -1.56 -0.78 4.64
C LEU A 216 -2.24 -2.02 4.07
N LEU A 217 -3.28 -1.81 3.28
CA LEU A 217 -3.89 -2.88 2.50
C LEU A 217 -3.13 -3.04 1.18
N TRP A 218 -2.47 -4.19 1.04
CA TRP A 218 -1.73 -4.58 -0.16
C TRP A 218 -2.64 -5.32 -1.13
N HIS A 219 -2.69 -4.83 -2.36
CA HIS A 219 -3.44 -5.39 -3.48
C HIS A 219 -2.46 -6.11 -4.40
N VAL A 220 -2.57 -7.42 -4.47
CA VAL A 220 -1.62 -8.27 -5.18
C VAL A 220 -2.10 -8.57 -6.59
N TYR A 221 -1.26 -8.30 -7.55
CA TYR A 221 -1.42 -8.62 -8.97
C TYR A 221 -0.35 -9.64 -9.33
N ALA A 222 -0.69 -10.91 -9.24
CA ALA A 222 0.23 -12.02 -9.45
C ALA A 222 -0.28 -12.99 -10.50
N ASN A 223 0.65 -13.45 -11.31
CA ASN A 223 0.50 -14.62 -12.15
C ASN A 223 1.79 -15.46 -12.04
N PRO A 224 1.84 -16.69 -12.61
CA PRO A 224 3.00 -17.55 -12.46
C PRO A 224 4.35 -16.97 -12.92
N SER A 225 4.35 -15.88 -13.69
CA SER A 225 5.57 -15.28 -14.26
C SER A 225 5.81 -13.84 -13.85
N ALA A 226 4.87 -13.20 -13.16
CA ALA A 226 4.98 -11.78 -12.79
C ALA A 226 4.32 -11.50 -11.45
N PHE A 227 4.90 -10.58 -10.69
CA PHE A 227 4.40 -10.10 -9.42
C PHE A 227 4.53 -8.58 -9.31
N LEU A 228 3.41 -7.94 -9.06
CA LEU A 228 3.32 -6.55 -8.66
C LEU A 228 2.37 -6.46 -7.48
N THR A 229 2.72 -5.73 -6.45
CA THR A 229 1.77 -5.38 -5.41
C THR A 229 1.76 -3.88 -5.18
N VAL A 230 0.59 -3.33 -4.92
CA VAL A 230 0.39 -1.92 -4.59
C VAL A 230 -0.31 -1.83 -3.25
N ALA A 231 0.14 -0.94 -2.38
CA ALA A 231 -0.55 -0.66 -1.13
C ALA A 231 -1.39 0.61 -1.25
N SER A 232 -2.55 0.61 -0.63
CA SER A 232 -3.43 1.78 -0.61
C SER A 232 -3.79 2.20 0.81
N ASP A 233 -4.02 3.49 0.94
CA ASP A 233 -4.53 4.14 2.13
C ASP A 233 -5.65 5.11 1.74
N GLY A 234 -6.87 4.86 2.24
CA GLY A 234 -8.06 5.62 1.84
C GLY A 234 -8.31 5.59 0.33
N GLY A 235 -8.04 4.46 -0.33
CA GLY A 235 -8.24 4.30 -1.77
C GLY A 235 -7.17 4.96 -2.67
N ILE A 236 -6.11 5.51 -2.07
CA ILE A 236 -5.00 6.12 -2.80
C ILE A 236 -3.77 5.22 -2.69
N ILE A 237 -3.12 4.94 -3.82
CA ILE A 237 -1.90 4.13 -3.86
C ILE A 237 -0.77 4.92 -3.19
N CYS A 238 -0.21 4.35 -2.14
CA CYS A 238 0.86 4.95 -1.34
C CYS A 238 2.14 4.13 -1.30
N ALA A 239 2.13 2.91 -1.82
CA ALA A 239 3.32 2.09 -1.99
C ALA A 239 3.17 1.10 -3.14
N TYR A 240 4.29 0.61 -3.67
CA TYR A 240 4.34 -0.51 -4.59
C TYR A 240 5.63 -1.32 -4.43
N TYR A 241 5.56 -2.60 -4.79
CA TYR A 241 6.74 -3.48 -4.86
C TYR A 241 6.65 -4.39 -6.08
N THR A 242 7.78 -4.65 -6.72
CA THR A 242 7.94 -5.71 -7.72
C THR A 242 9.35 -6.29 -7.72
N ASN A 243 9.45 -7.58 -8.03
CA ASN A 243 10.70 -8.27 -8.34
C ASN A 243 10.65 -8.92 -9.75
N THR A 244 9.68 -8.54 -10.55
CA THR A 244 9.50 -9.07 -11.90
C THR A 244 10.51 -8.49 -12.88
N PRO A 245 11.20 -9.29 -13.70
CA PRO A 245 12.09 -8.80 -14.73
C PRO A 245 11.40 -7.80 -15.67
N GLY A 246 12.17 -6.80 -16.11
CA GLY A 246 11.70 -5.79 -17.06
C GLY A 246 11.01 -4.58 -16.43
N PHE A 247 10.98 -4.44 -15.12
CA PHE A 247 10.52 -3.20 -14.52
C PHE A 247 11.50 -2.04 -14.79
N SER A 248 10.92 -0.84 -14.86
CA SER A 248 11.67 0.42 -14.83
C SER A 248 10.89 1.46 -14.03
N THR A 249 11.60 2.46 -13.51
CA THR A 249 10.99 3.57 -12.78
C THR A 249 11.35 4.91 -13.43
N ALA A 250 10.56 5.94 -13.16
CA ALA A 250 10.79 7.27 -13.73
C ALA A 250 12.13 7.87 -13.30
N GLU A 251 12.63 7.52 -12.11
CA GLU A 251 13.95 7.92 -11.61
C GLU A 251 15.12 7.11 -12.21
N GLY A 252 14.84 6.23 -13.17
CA GLY A 252 15.86 5.49 -13.93
C GLY A 252 16.30 4.16 -13.32
N LEU A 253 15.62 3.65 -12.29
CA LEU A 253 15.88 2.29 -11.79
C LEU A 253 15.35 1.27 -12.81
N GLN A 254 16.16 0.27 -13.12
CA GLN A 254 15.80 -0.77 -14.07
C GLN A 254 16.21 -2.14 -13.55
N TYR A 255 15.35 -3.14 -13.72
CA TYR A 255 15.72 -4.53 -13.47
C TYR A 255 16.97 -4.90 -14.27
N GLY A 256 17.91 -5.57 -13.64
CA GLY A 256 19.17 -5.95 -14.28
C GLY A 256 20.25 -4.88 -14.28
N ALA A 257 19.97 -3.65 -13.81
CA ALA A 257 21.01 -2.65 -13.60
C ALA A 257 22.09 -3.18 -12.64
N ALA A 258 23.37 -2.82 -12.87
CA ALA A 258 24.48 -3.35 -12.11
C ALA A 258 24.34 -3.07 -10.60
N ALA A 259 24.56 -4.10 -9.78
CA ALA A 259 24.62 -3.94 -8.34
C ALA A 259 25.89 -3.17 -7.92
N PRO A 260 25.87 -2.49 -6.76
CA PRO A 260 27.06 -1.88 -6.17
C PRO A 260 28.18 -2.89 -5.97
N THR A 261 29.43 -2.44 -6.17
CA THR A 261 30.63 -3.30 -6.10
C THR A 261 31.04 -3.65 -4.66
N ASP A 262 30.47 -2.98 -3.67
CA ASP A 262 30.73 -3.22 -2.24
C ASP A 262 29.96 -4.43 -1.67
N GLY A 263 29.15 -5.10 -2.51
CA GLY A 263 28.43 -6.31 -2.13
C GLY A 263 27.17 -6.07 -1.28
N ARG A 264 26.71 -4.80 -1.15
CA ARG A 264 25.46 -4.52 -0.43
C ARG A 264 24.29 -5.20 -1.13
N GLN A 265 23.40 -5.79 -0.34
CA GLN A 265 22.18 -6.46 -0.83
C GLN A 265 20.98 -5.51 -0.88
N TYR A 266 21.12 -4.32 -0.29
CA TYR A 266 20.04 -3.40 -0.06
C TYR A 266 20.57 -1.96 0.00
N GLU A 267 19.83 -1.05 -0.56
CA GLU A 267 20.04 0.39 -0.47
C GLU A 267 18.71 1.08 -0.18
N TYR A 268 18.73 2.00 0.75
CA TYR A 268 17.59 2.82 1.11
C TYR A 268 17.89 4.28 0.80
N MET A 269 16.93 4.95 0.18
CA MET A 269 16.93 6.38 -0.07
C MET A 269 15.62 6.97 0.43
N HIS A 270 15.73 8.10 1.10
CA HIS A 270 14.57 8.91 1.48
C HIS A 270 14.67 10.26 0.77
N THR A 271 13.67 10.59 -0.04
CA THR A 271 13.64 11.84 -0.81
C THR A 271 12.28 12.50 -0.60
N GLY A 272 12.30 13.65 0.08
CA GLY A 272 11.05 14.30 0.49
C GLY A 272 10.24 13.40 1.41
N HIS A 273 9.08 12.93 0.95
CA HIS A 273 8.18 12.04 1.68
C HIS A 273 8.07 10.64 1.04
N ILE A 274 9.07 10.25 0.26
CA ILE A 274 9.10 8.98 -0.45
C ILE A 274 10.33 8.17 -0.01
N ASN A 275 10.08 6.92 0.31
CA ASN A 275 11.06 5.91 0.66
C ASN A 275 11.28 5.00 -0.55
N VAL A 276 12.51 4.90 -1.03
CA VAL A 276 12.90 4.02 -2.13
C VAL A 276 13.85 2.97 -1.62
N HIS A 277 13.44 1.72 -1.72
CA HIS A 277 14.20 0.55 -1.32
C HIS A 277 14.63 -0.21 -2.57
N LYS A 278 15.93 -0.31 -2.78
CA LYS A 278 16.53 -1.05 -3.88
C LYS A 278 17.07 -2.37 -3.34
N TYR A 279 16.65 -3.46 -3.91
CA TYR A 279 17.14 -4.79 -3.54
C TYR A 279 18.04 -5.33 -4.65
N TYR A 280 19.24 -5.71 -4.25
CA TYR A 280 20.24 -6.23 -5.17
C TYR A 280 20.44 -7.74 -5.00
N ASP A 281 20.56 -8.42 -6.12
CA ASP A 281 21.06 -9.78 -6.21
C ASP A 281 22.58 -9.71 -6.32
N THR A 282 23.29 -10.04 -5.23
CA THR A 282 24.75 -9.98 -5.20
C THR A 282 25.41 -11.18 -5.89
N ILE A 283 24.63 -12.24 -6.14
CA ILE A 283 25.10 -13.43 -6.87
C ILE A 283 25.08 -13.13 -8.38
N ASP A 284 23.96 -12.61 -8.88
CA ASP A 284 23.78 -12.23 -10.29
C ASP A 284 24.28 -10.79 -10.56
N LYS A 285 24.70 -10.06 -9.50
CA LYS A 285 25.27 -8.71 -9.54
C LYS A 285 24.34 -7.66 -10.18
N GLN A 286 23.05 -7.68 -9.83
CA GLN A 286 22.05 -6.81 -10.47
C GLN A 286 20.99 -6.30 -9.49
N LEU A 287 20.36 -5.17 -9.84
CA LEU A 287 19.11 -4.71 -9.21
C LEU A 287 18.01 -5.74 -9.54
N CYS A 288 17.36 -6.28 -8.54
CA CYS A 288 16.44 -7.39 -8.70
C CYS A 288 15.02 -7.14 -8.17
N ALA A 289 14.83 -6.10 -7.37
CA ALA A 289 13.52 -5.67 -6.91
C ALA A 289 13.56 -4.20 -6.46
N VAL A 290 12.39 -3.59 -6.45
CA VAL A 290 12.18 -2.24 -5.96
C VAL A 290 10.92 -2.20 -5.09
N TYR A 291 11.01 -1.49 -3.95
CA TYR A 291 9.90 -1.13 -3.09
C TYR A 291 9.92 0.38 -2.90
N VAL A 292 8.82 1.05 -3.26
CA VAL A 292 8.65 2.49 -3.10
C VAL A 292 7.42 2.74 -2.25
N ALA A 293 7.53 3.60 -1.25
CA ALA A 293 6.44 3.92 -0.35
C ALA A 293 6.47 5.39 0.05
N ALA A 294 5.31 6.02 0.10
CA ALA A 294 5.14 7.30 0.78
C ALA A 294 5.28 7.13 2.30
N ASP A 295 5.60 8.21 3.01
CA ASP A 295 5.64 8.23 4.47
C ASP A 295 4.22 7.98 4.99
N SER A 296 4.01 6.82 5.59
CA SER A 296 2.74 6.42 6.18
C SER A 296 3.03 5.65 7.45
N TYR A 297 2.51 6.14 8.57
CA TYR A 297 2.67 5.48 9.87
C TYR A 297 1.32 4.99 10.36
N TYR A 298 1.23 3.68 10.56
CA TYR A 298 0.06 3.02 11.10
C TYR A 298 0.44 2.22 12.34
N ASN A 299 -0.44 2.27 13.33
CA ASN A 299 -0.34 1.42 14.51
C ASN A 299 -1.22 0.20 14.28
N LEU A 300 -0.62 -0.94 14.02
CA LEU A 300 -1.34 -2.21 13.97
C LEU A 300 -1.58 -2.75 15.37
N HIS A 301 -2.80 -3.24 15.60
CA HIS A 301 -3.15 -3.97 16.81
C HIS A 301 -2.77 -5.45 16.75
N ASP A 302 -2.75 -6.04 15.53
CA ASP A 302 -2.37 -7.44 15.29
C ASP A 302 -1.34 -7.54 14.16
N ILE A 303 -0.08 -7.37 14.52
CA ILE A 303 1.04 -7.50 13.59
C ILE A 303 1.13 -8.92 13.04
N ASN A 304 0.86 -9.95 13.84
CA ASN A 304 1.02 -11.33 13.39
C ASN A 304 -0.01 -11.73 12.33
N ALA A 305 -1.25 -11.19 12.41
CA ALA A 305 -2.24 -11.38 11.34
C ALA A 305 -1.78 -10.72 10.02
N ALA A 306 -1.17 -9.55 10.10
CA ALA A 306 -0.59 -8.88 8.92
C ALA A 306 0.58 -9.67 8.33
N LEU A 307 1.48 -10.19 9.17
CA LEU A 307 2.61 -11.01 8.72
C LEU A 307 2.18 -12.32 8.05
N ALA A 308 1.04 -12.92 8.47
CA ALA A 308 0.45 -14.05 7.77
C ALA A 308 0.04 -13.70 6.33
N GLY A 309 -0.53 -12.52 6.13
CA GLY A 309 -0.83 -11.98 4.79
C GLY A 309 0.42 -11.73 3.96
N GLU A 310 1.45 -11.14 4.54
CA GLU A 310 2.74 -10.92 3.89
C GLU A 310 3.44 -12.24 3.54
N ALA A 311 3.40 -13.23 4.43
CA ALA A 311 3.94 -14.56 4.15
C ALA A 311 3.29 -15.19 2.91
N ARG A 312 1.97 -14.97 2.70
CA ARG A 312 1.27 -15.40 1.48
C ARG A 312 1.82 -14.72 0.23
N MET A 313 2.11 -13.40 0.29
CA MET A 313 2.79 -12.69 -0.81
C MET A 313 4.19 -13.26 -1.10
N GLY A 314 4.86 -13.79 -0.09
CA GLY A 314 6.18 -14.41 -0.24
C GLY A 314 6.22 -15.52 -1.29
N LEU A 315 5.14 -16.31 -1.43
CA LEU A 315 5.05 -17.33 -2.49
C LEU A 315 5.04 -16.69 -3.88
N ASP A 316 4.31 -15.60 -4.07
CA ASP A 316 4.23 -14.95 -5.39
C ASP A 316 5.55 -14.27 -5.75
N ILE A 317 6.25 -13.67 -4.77
CA ILE A 317 7.62 -13.17 -4.92
C ILE A 317 8.58 -14.30 -5.32
N LEU A 318 8.47 -15.46 -4.65
CA LEU A 318 9.25 -16.65 -4.97
C LEU A 318 8.94 -17.14 -6.39
N ASN A 319 7.67 -17.19 -6.78
CA ASN A 319 7.27 -17.67 -8.09
C ASN A 319 7.74 -16.74 -9.21
N ALA A 320 7.71 -15.43 -9.04
CA ALA A 320 8.29 -14.48 -9.98
C ALA A 320 9.81 -14.68 -10.11
N PHE A 321 10.52 -14.94 -9.00
CA PHE A 321 11.93 -15.26 -9.03
C PHE A 321 12.22 -16.61 -9.72
N ARG A 322 11.40 -17.63 -9.49
CA ARG A 322 11.50 -18.92 -10.17
C ARG A 322 11.25 -18.80 -11.68
N ALA A 323 10.24 -18.03 -12.07
CA ALA A 323 9.94 -17.75 -13.48
C ALA A 323 11.11 -17.05 -14.19
N ALA A 324 11.76 -16.09 -13.53
CA ALA A 324 12.98 -15.42 -14.00
C ALA A 324 14.15 -16.40 -14.22
N ASN A 325 14.11 -17.57 -13.55
CA ASN A 325 15.07 -18.67 -13.72
C ASN A 325 14.49 -19.86 -14.51
N HIS A 326 13.42 -19.64 -15.27
CA HIS A 326 12.77 -20.64 -16.16
C HIS A 326 12.24 -21.87 -15.41
N LEU A 327 11.84 -21.72 -14.15
CA LEU A 327 11.29 -22.78 -13.30
C LEU A 327 9.78 -22.63 -13.13
N SER A 328 9.11 -23.77 -13.00
CA SER A 328 7.66 -23.80 -12.71
C SER A 328 7.33 -23.16 -11.35
N ALA A 329 6.17 -22.52 -11.27
CA ALA A 329 5.65 -21.99 -10.03
C ALA A 329 5.36 -23.09 -9.01
N LEU A 330 5.52 -22.75 -7.73
CA LEU A 330 5.09 -23.58 -6.60
C LEU A 330 3.64 -23.25 -6.25
N THR A 331 2.94 -24.25 -5.72
CA THR A 331 1.58 -24.11 -5.18
C THR A 331 1.66 -23.90 -3.66
N TRP A 332 0.80 -23.03 -3.14
CA TRP A 332 0.68 -22.82 -1.71
C TRP A 332 0.18 -24.09 -1.01
N ASP A 333 0.80 -24.42 0.12
CA ASP A 333 0.39 -25.52 1.00
C ASP A 333 0.14 -24.97 2.40
N ASP A 334 -1.12 -25.02 2.84
CA ASP A 334 -1.56 -24.48 4.12
C ASP A 334 -0.90 -25.19 5.31
N ALA A 335 -0.70 -26.49 5.22
CA ALA A 335 -0.04 -27.25 6.28
C ALA A 335 1.46 -26.87 6.41
N ALA A 336 2.12 -26.61 5.27
CA ALA A 336 3.50 -26.13 5.27
C ALA A 336 3.58 -24.68 5.81
N ALA A 337 2.58 -23.86 5.54
CA ALA A 337 2.53 -22.49 6.06
C ALA A 337 2.36 -22.46 7.58
N VAL A 338 1.41 -23.26 8.12
CA VAL A 338 1.23 -23.39 9.57
C VAL A 338 2.48 -23.96 10.22
N CYS A 339 3.06 -25.04 9.68
CA CYS A 339 4.31 -25.63 10.15
C CYS A 339 5.47 -24.59 10.19
N SER A 340 5.56 -23.76 9.15
CA SER A 340 6.59 -22.71 9.07
C SER A 340 6.34 -21.60 10.08
N ALA A 341 5.07 -21.20 10.30
CA ALA A 341 4.72 -20.17 11.28
C ALA A 341 5.03 -20.64 12.71
N ASP A 342 4.66 -21.87 13.07
CA ASP A 342 4.95 -22.45 14.39
C ASP A 342 6.46 -22.58 14.63
N HIS A 343 7.22 -22.92 13.58
CA HIS A 343 8.67 -22.96 13.70
C HIS A 343 9.30 -21.57 13.83
N ALA A 344 8.79 -20.58 13.11
CA ALA A 344 9.21 -19.19 13.27
C ALA A 344 8.93 -18.69 14.70
N GLU A 345 7.77 -19.06 15.25
CA GLU A 345 7.40 -18.77 16.65
C GLU A 345 8.37 -19.42 17.63
N TYR A 346 8.65 -20.70 17.46
CA TYR A 346 9.61 -21.42 18.30
C TYR A 346 10.99 -20.77 18.29
N MET A 347 11.53 -20.41 17.10
CA MET A 347 12.81 -19.72 16.98
C MET A 347 12.80 -18.35 17.68
N ALA A 348 11.70 -17.61 17.57
CA ALA A 348 11.55 -16.32 18.23
C ALA A 348 11.52 -16.46 19.76
N ASP A 349 10.85 -17.49 20.28
CA ASP A 349 10.70 -17.76 21.71
C ASP A 349 12.02 -18.20 22.36
N ILE A 350 12.84 -19.01 21.66
CA ILE A 350 14.14 -19.44 22.17
C ILE A 350 15.28 -18.46 21.84
N GLY A 351 15.04 -17.49 20.95
CA GLY A 351 16.05 -16.52 20.52
C GLY A 351 17.20 -17.11 19.71
N GLU A 352 16.96 -18.21 19.00
CA GLU A 352 18.00 -18.94 18.25
C GLU A 352 17.48 -19.35 16.86
N LEU A 353 18.31 -19.16 15.83
CA LEU A 353 18.05 -19.69 14.49
C LEU A 353 18.46 -21.16 14.42
N THR A 354 17.49 -22.03 14.22
CA THR A 354 17.70 -23.47 14.14
C THR A 354 16.74 -24.14 13.18
N HIS A 355 17.21 -25.17 12.48
CA HIS A 355 16.38 -26.07 11.67
C HIS A 355 15.73 -27.19 12.49
N THR A 356 16.09 -27.30 13.76
CA THR A 356 15.64 -28.36 14.66
C THR A 356 14.46 -27.85 15.49
N GLY A 357 13.38 -28.60 15.53
CA GLY A 357 12.20 -28.27 16.34
C GLY A 357 12.38 -28.60 17.84
N VAL A 358 11.31 -28.37 18.61
CA VAL A 358 11.31 -28.45 20.08
C VAL A 358 11.68 -29.81 20.64
N ALA A 359 11.38 -30.90 19.93
CA ALA A 359 11.68 -32.27 20.30
C ALA A 359 12.86 -32.87 19.49
N GLY A 360 13.60 -32.03 18.77
CA GLY A 360 14.71 -32.47 17.92
C GLY A 360 14.30 -32.86 16.50
N GLU A 361 13.06 -32.61 16.13
CA GLU A 361 12.50 -32.99 14.81
C GLU A 361 12.98 -32.06 13.69
N SER A 362 13.18 -32.65 12.52
CA SER A 362 13.44 -31.93 11.27
C SER A 362 12.15 -31.26 10.73
N ALA A 363 12.29 -30.33 9.78
CA ALA A 363 11.16 -29.64 9.17
C ALA A 363 10.10 -30.58 8.60
N ILE A 364 10.51 -31.67 7.94
CA ILE A 364 9.54 -32.62 7.37
C ILE A 364 8.83 -33.44 8.46
N GLN A 365 9.48 -33.74 9.56
CA GLN A 365 8.84 -34.39 10.70
C GLN A 365 7.82 -33.46 11.37
N ARG A 366 8.14 -32.16 11.50
CA ARG A 366 7.17 -31.15 11.96
C ARG A 366 5.97 -31.07 11.02
N TYR A 367 6.20 -31.01 9.72
CA TYR A 367 5.13 -30.96 8.72
C TYR A 367 4.18 -32.17 8.80
N GLN A 368 4.68 -33.35 9.09
CA GLN A 368 3.86 -34.56 9.22
C GLN A 368 2.87 -34.51 10.37
N TYR A 369 3.03 -33.63 11.36
CA TYR A 369 2.02 -33.40 12.39
C TYR A 369 0.76 -32.71 11.80
N TYR A 370 0.94 -31.83 10.82
CA TYR A 370 -0.14 -31.09 10.18
C TYR A 370 -0.74 -31.82 8.98
N ASN A 371 0.05 -32.67 8.32
CA ASN A 371 -0.39 -33.44 7.16
C ASN A 371 0.18 -34.88 7.19
N PRO A 372 -0.31 -35.75 8.07
CA PRO A 372 0.25 -37.09 8.25
C PRO A 372 0.05 -38.02 7.05
N GLY A 373 -0.87 -37.72 6.16
CA GLY A 373 -1.12 -38.46 4.92
C GLY A 373 -0.22 -38.10 3.75
N PHE A 374 0.52 -37.00 3.85
CA PHE A 374 1.34 -36.54 2.74
C PHE A 374 2.56 -37.47 2.52
N ARG A 375 2.79 -37.84 1.26
CA ARG A 375 3.94 -38.62 0.83
C ARG A 375 4.91 -37.71 0.10
N TRP A 376 5.99 -37.35 0.76
CA TRP A 376 7.02 -36.48 0.22
C TRP A 376 8.13 -37.28 -0.50
N GLN A 377 8.74 -36.68 -1.51
CA GLN A 377 9.91 -37.21 -2.21
C GLN A 377 11.19 -36.43 -1.77
N SER A 378 11.05 -35.15 -1.59
CA SER A 378 12.12 -34.27 -1.16
C SER A 378 11.56 -33.00 -0.53
N TRP A 379 12.34 -32.39 0.35
CA TRP A 379 11.97 -31.15 1.03
C TRP A 379 13.17 -30.21 1.19
N GLY A 380 12.93 -28.98 1.57
CA GLY A 380 13.93 -28.00 1.95
C GLY A 380 13.32 -26.92 2.83
N GLU A 381 14.10 -26.35 3.72
CA GLU A 381 13.68 -25.29 4.62
C GLU A 381 14.64 -24.12 4.57
N ASN A 382 14.09 -22.91 4.44
CA ASN A 382 14.80 -21.66 4.67
C ASN A 382 14.27 -21.02 5.95
N ILE A 383 15.19 -20.47 6.76
CA ILE A 383 14.84 -19.72 7.97
C ILE A 383 15.56 -18.37 7.96
N CYS A 384 14.97 -17.37 8.60
CA CYS A 384 15.63 -16.09 8.83
C CYS A 384 15.12 -15.40 10.10
N ALA A 385 15.89 -14.43 10.60
CA ALA A 385 15.52 -13.56 11.70
C ALA A 385 15.87 -12.11 11.40
N GLY A 386 15.17 -11.17 12.04
CA GLY A 386 15.40 -9.74 11.92
C GLY A 386 14.81 -9.07 10.68
N ALA A 387 14.26 -9.84 9.73
CA ALA A 387 13.59 -9.28 8.55
C ALA A 387 12.19 -8.76 8.93
N LYS A 388 11.99 -7.46 8.89
CA LYS A 388 10.75 -6.81 9.31
C LYS A 388 9.54 -7.12 8.41
N ASN A 389 9.80 -7.43 7.13
CA ASN A 389 8.78 -7.71 6.14
C ASN A 389 9.23 -8.79 5.17
N ILE A 390 8.30 -9.32 4.42
CA ILE A 390 8.55 -10.40 3.46
C ILE A 390 9.51 -10.00 2.34
N PHE A 391 9.52 -8.74 1.91
CA PHE A 391 10.40 -8.26 0.84
C PHE A 391 11.87 -8.40 1.23
N THR A 392 12.21 -7.98 2.46
CA THR A 392 13.56 -8.09 3.03
C THR A 392 13.94 -9.54 3.28
N CYS A 393 13.01 -10.35 3.80
CA CYS A 393 13.23 -11.78 4.05
C CYS A 393 13.57 -12.51 2.74
N MET A 394 12.76 -12.35 1.72
CA MET A 394 12.95 -13.00 0.41
C MET A 394 14.26 -12.56 -0.27
N ASN A 395 14.63 -11.29 -0.13
CA ASN A 395 15.91 -10.80 -0.65
C ASN A 395 17.12 -11.42 0.10
N GLY A 396 17.04 -11.58 1.42
CA GLY A 396 18.03 -12.25 2.22
C GLY A 396 18.25 -13.71 1.78
N TRP A 397 17.18 -14.46 1.60
CA TRP A 397 17.25 -15.84 1.10
C TRP A 397 17.79 -15.91 -0.33
N ARG A 398 17.40 -15.00 -1.20
CA ARG A 398 17.90 -14.91 -2.59
C ARG A 398 19.42 -14.73 -2.65
N ASN A 399 19.99 -13.97 -1.73
CA ASN A 399 21.41 -13.64 -1.66
C ASN A 399 22.27 -14.67 -0.92
N SER A 400 21.67 -15.66 -0.26
CA SER A 400 22.38 -16.80 0.33
C SER A 400 22.40 -17.97 -0.64
N ARG A 401 23.57 -18.46 -1.01
CA ARG A 401 23.71 -19.58 -1.96
C ARG A 401 22.94 -20.83 -1.52
N GLN A 402 22.93 -21.14 -0.24
CA GLN A 402 22.22 -22.29 0.30
C GLN A 402 20.70 -22.09 0.23
N HIS A 403 20.20 -20.97 0.71
CA HIS A 403 18.77 -20.65 0.66
C HIS A 403 18.27 -20.52 -0.79
N ARG A 404 19.05 -19.88 -1.67
CA ARG A 404 18.73 -19.76 -3.11
C ARG A 404 18.60 -21.14 -3.78
N THR A 405 19.46 -22.09 -3.44
CA THR A 405 19.36 -23.46 -3.95
C THR A 405 18.03 -24.08 -3.60
N ILE A 406 17.51 -23.86 -2.38
CA ILE A 406 16.19 -24.34 -1.95
C ILE A 406 15.07 -23.62 -2.72
N MET A 407 15.15 -22.29 -2.87
CA MET A 407 14.17 -21.50 -3.62
C MET A 407 14.04 -21.95 -5.09
N LEU A 408 15.15 -22.35 -5.71
CA LEU A 408 15.21 -22.76 -7.12
C LEU A 408 15.18 -24.28 -7.31
N SER A 409 14.97 -25.05 -6.25
CA SER A 409 14.93 -26.52 -6.32
C SER A 409 13.67 -27.03 -7.03
N ASP A 410 13.75 -28.29 -7.51
CA ASP A 410 12.60 -28.99 -8.12
C ASP A 410 11.60 -29.41 -7.03
N LYS A 411 10.71 -28.48 -6.68
CA LYS A 411 9.62 -28.67 -5.72
C LYS A 411 8.29 -28.30 -6.37
N LYS A 412 7.19 -28.64 -5.69
CA LYS A 412 5.82 -28.38 -6.16
C LYS A 412 5.03 -27.49 -5.23
N TYR A 413 5.31 -27.56 -3.93
CA TYR A 413 4.54 -26.89 -2.89
C TYR A 413 5.46 -26.03 -2.04
N ALA A 414 4.92 -24.96 -1.49
CA ALA A 414 5.59 -24.14 -0.50
C ALA A 414 4.59 -23.55 0.51
N GLY A 415 5.05 -23.42 1.75
CA GLY A 415 4.37 -22.65 2.78
C GLY A 415 5.37 -21.78 3.52
N ILE A 416 5.00 -20.55 3.80
CA ILE A 416 5.83 -19.55 4.47
C ILE A 416 5.10 -19.10 5.73
N GLY A 417 5.81 -18.95 6.83
CA GLY A 417 5.34 -18.37 8.07
C GLY A 417 6.26 -17.26 8.55
N MET A 418 5.68 -16.20 9.07
CA MET A 418 6.38 -15.07 9.69
C MET A 418 5.72 -14.74 11.03
N VAL A 419 6.52 -14.39 12.01
CA VAL A 419 6.07 -14.08 13.37
C VAL A 419 6.83 -12.89 13.93
N TYR A 420 6.11 -12.05 14.67
CA TYR A 420 6.65 -10.97 15.47
C TYR A 420 6.54 -11.31 16.97
N ARG A 421 7.65 -11.16 17.70
CA ARG A 421 7.72 -11.28 19.16
C ARG A 421 8.39 -10.03 19.74
N PRO A 422 7.62 -9.11 20.35
CA PRO A 422 8.21 -7.95 21.02
C PRO A 422 9.12 -8.42 22.15
N HIS A 423 10.27 -7.80 22.25
CA HIS A 423 11.29 -8.08 23.27
C HIS A 423 12.03 -9.44 23.13
N GLY A 424 11.81 -10.19 22.06
CA GLY A 424 12.65 -11.33 21.69
C GLY A 424 14.05 -10.88 21.24
N VAL A 425 15.01 -11.81 21.23
CA VAL A 425 16.36 -11.57 20.66
C VAL A 425 16.24 -11.15 19.20
N TYR A 426 15.32 -11.79 18.49
CA TYR A 426 14.90 -11.43 17.15
C TYR A 426 13.43 -11.02 17.20
N ASN A 427 13.13 -9.74 16.96
CA ASN A 427 11.75 -9.28 16.96
C ASN A 427 10.92 -9.96 15.86
N TYR A 428 11.53 -10.33 14.75
CA TYR A 428 10.91 -11.00 13.61
C TYR A 428 11.64 -12.31 13.29
N SER A 429 10.89 -13.35 13.04
CA SER A 429 11.37 -14.64 12.56
C SER A 429 10.51 -15.12 11.41
N ALA A 430 11.10 -15.86 10.48
CA ALA A 430 10.39 -16.45 9.37
C ALA A 430 10.96 -17.81 8.99
N ALA A 431 10.09 -18.70 8.52
CA ALA A 431 10.47 -19.96 7.90
C ALA A 431 9.69 -20.18 6.61
N MET A 432 10.28 -20.91 5.68
CA MET A 432 9.68 -21.39 4.44
C MET A 432 9.99 -22.87 4.27
N LEU A 433 8.98 -23.69 4.14
CA LEU A 433 9.09 -25.10 3.80
C LEU A 433 8.68 -25.31 2.35
N VAL A 434 9.52 -25.99 1.57
CA VAL A 434 9.23 -26.41 0.19
C VAL A 434 9.24 -27.94 0.06
N LEU A 435 8.28 -28.47 -0.72
CA LEU A 435 7.95 -29.89 -0.78
C LEU A 435 7.79 -30.39 -2.21
N LYS A 436 8.14 -31.70 -2.45
CA LYS A 436 7.83 -32.45 -3.66
C LYS A 436 7.32 -33.85 -3.29
#